data_50d22f12d307af98b7712a1ad0e08403
#
_entry.id   50d22f12d307af98b7712a1ad0e08403
#
_cell.length_a   1.000
_cell.length_b   1.000
_cell.length_c   1.000
_cell.angle_alpha   90.00
_cell.angle_beta   90.00
_cell.angle_gamma   90.00
#
_symmetry.space_group_name_H-M   'P 1'
#
loop_
_entity.id
_entity.type
_entity.pdbx_description
1 polymer ?
#
loop_
_entity_poly.entity_id
_entity_poly.type
_entity_poly.pdbx_seq_one_letter_code
_entity_poly.pdbx_strand_id
1 'polypeptide(L)'
;MEENKDKIRSENDEAEKENDEDFFYDDKKAYEARKLARAERLKRRKRKQRRIRIAIALLTVFAGGVLYTGIQYGDELQAKFKEMEAQLAANQEEAESEAASAETKSTTEDEKAAADKAESTEETSSSEETKDSEETTSELTSKDKKYLKAARKAAAQYDYDKALKYLKKCPSYKTSNKLKTEAKKIKKEKESCVSWPIEEVTHVFYHTLIKDPSKAFDGDYKTDGFNQVMTTIDEFNKITQSMYDKGYVMVSIYDLASTDENGNMTQGEILLPPGKIPFVLSQDDVSYYHFMDGDGYASKLIVDEDGKVRNEYIEDDGSVSVGDYDMVPLIDRFVEEHPDFSYRGAKGIIALTGYNGILGYRSDISYETRPDGLDADKVEWLDAHPDFSLEEERKGAKKVAEAMKKNGWLFASHTWGHLNVSEVSLERIQADTQRFKENVDPLIGGTDIIIFAFGADLTQIEDYSGEKFDYLKAQGYNYYCNVDSSKYFVQLRDNYFRMGRRNLDGYRMYYNPEMLEDLFDAGSVLDSSRPLPVPPMGSTEAEG
;
A
#
# COMPACT_ATOMS: atom_id res chain seq x y z
N MET A 1 35.64 -16.85 40.26
CA MET A 1 34.31 -16.76 39.64
C MET A 1 34.00 -15.34 39.07
N GLU A 2 34.53 -14.28 39.67
CA GLU A 2 34.44 -12.91 39.18
C GLU A 2 35.34 -12.65 37.97
N GLU A 3 36.58 -13.12 37.99
CA GLU A 3 37.51 -12.98 36.84
C GLU A 3 37.02 -13.61 35.54
N ASN A 4 36.19 -14.66 35.62
CA ASN A 4 35.61 -15.29 34.41
C ASN A 4 34.40 -14.53 33.87
N LYS A 5 33.72 -13.73 34.71
CA LYS A 5 32.59 -12.87 34.25
C LYS A 5 33.10 -11.62 33.55
N ASP A 6 34.20 -11.05 34.00
CA ASP A 6 34.79 -9.86 33.37
C ASP A 6 35.43 -10.20 32.03
N LYS A 7 36.00 -11.40 31.88
CA LYS A 7 36.56 -11.87 30.61
C LYS A 7 35.47 -12.16 29.58
N ILE A 8 34.37 -12.79 29.97
CA ILE A 8 33.20 -13.03 29.09
C ILE A 8 32.54 -11.71 28.69
N ARG A 9 32.53 -10.72 29.58
CA ARG A 9 31.98 -9.39 29.29
C ARG A 9 32.85 -8.60 28.29
N SER A 10 34.17 -8.66 28.42
CA SER A 10 35.11 -8.01 27.49
C SER A 10 35.14 -8.69 26.11
N GLU A 11 35.00 -10.02 26.05
CA GLU A 11 34.92 -10.76 24.78
C GLU A 11 33.58 -10.50 24.07
N ASN A 12 32.48 -10.28 24.80
CA ASN A 12 31.19 -9.85 24.23
C ASN A 12 31.23 -8.40 23.75
N ASP A 13 31.84 -7.49 24.49
CA ASP A 13 31.97 -6.07 24.12
C ASP A 13 32.90 -5.88 22.89
N GLU A 14 33.91 -6.77 22.69
CA GLU A 14 34.74 -6.79 21.47
C GLU A 14 34.00 -7.41 20.28
N ALA A 15 33.22 -8.47 20.48
CA ALA A 15 32.39 -9.08 19.43
C ALA A 15 31.23 -8.17 18.98
N GLU A 16 30.66 -7.37 19.90
CA GLU A 16 29.68 -6.33 19.54
C GLU A 16 30.30 -5.23 18.69
N LYS A 17 31.54 -4.79 18.98
CA LYS A 17 32.24 -3.78 18.20
C LYS A 17 32.62 -4.26 16.82
N GLU A 18 33.09 -5.51 16.68
CA GLU A 18 33.47 -6.09 15.38
C GLU A 18 32.22 -6.27 14.47
N ASN A 19 31.07 -6.68 15.02
CA ASN A 19 29.82 -6.79 14.27
C ASN A 19 29.21 -5.43 13.89
N ASP A 20 29.37 -4.40 14.71
CA ASP A 20 28.93 -3.05 14.37
C ASP A 20 29.83 -2.42 13.29
N GLU A 21 31.15 -2.69 13.29
CA GLU A 21 32.06 -2.17 12.26
C GLU A 21 31.78 -2.75 10.86
N ASP A 22 31.44 -4.02 10.71
CA ASP A 22 31.08 -4.63 9.43
C ASP A 22 29.75 -4.12 8.89
N PHE A 23 28.75 -3.91 9.76
CA PHE A 23 27.48 -3.28 9.38
C PHE A 23 27.65 -1.85 8.86
N PHE A 24 28.51 -1.07 9.53
CA PHE A 24 28.82 0.30 9.11
C PHE A 24 29.76 0.38 7.90
N TYR A 25 30.50 -0.67 7.57
CA TYR A 25 31.42 -0.65 6.43
C TYR A 25 30.70 -0.76 5.08
N ASP A 26 29.71 -1.63 4.97
CA ASP A 26 28.88 -1.75 3.75
C ASP A 26 27.97 -0.52 3.59
N ASP A 27 27.44 0.03 4.68
CA ASP A 27 26.70 1.29 4.67
C ASP A 27 27.56 2.49 4.27
N LYS A 28 28.83 2.54 4.67
CA LYS A 28 29.73 3.63 4.30
C LYS A 28 30.02 3.66 2.80
N LYS A 29 30.15 2.50 2.16
CA LYS A 29 30.33 2.37 0.71
C LYS A 29 29.07 2.77 -0.06
N ALA A 30 27.91 2.31 0.42
CA ALA A 30 26.61 2.72 -0.09
C ALA A 30 26.35 4.23 0.11
N TYR A 31 26.81 4.80 1.22
CA TYR A 31 26.73 6.24 1.50
C TYR A 31 27.56 7.09 0.54
N GLU A 32 28.85 6.75 0.30
CA GLU A 32 29.68 7.52 -0.64
C GLU A 32 29.10 7.46 -2.07
N ALA A 33 28.50 6.34 -2.44
CA ALA A 33 27.76 6.23 -3.70
C ALA A 33 26.53 7.15 -3.73
N ARG A 34 25.73 7.17 -2.64
CA ARG A 34 24.55 8.06 -2.48
C ARG A 34 24.95 9.54 -2.51
N LYS A 35 26.06 9.92 -1.86
CA LYS A 35 26.58 11.29 -1.84
C LYS A 35 27.04 11.75 -3.22
N LEU A 36 27.72 10.89 -3.96
CA LEU A 36 28.13 11.16 -5.34
C LEU A 36 26.92 11.31 -6.27
N ALA A 37 25.93 10.42 -6.15
CA ALA A 37 24.69 10.48 -6.93
C ALA A 37 23.88 11.76 -6.63
N ARG A 38 23.79 12.17 -5.35
CA ARG A 38 23.12 13.43 -4.96
C ARG A 38 23.85 14.67 -5.50
N ALA A 39 25.17 14.69 -5.44
CA ALA A 39 25.98 15.77 -6.04
C ALA A 39 25.78 15.83 -7.56
N GLU A 40 25.62 14.71 -8.22
CA GLU A 40 25.30 14.65 -9.65
C GLU A 40 23.85 15.10 -9.95
N ARG A 41 22.86 14.71 -9.14
CA ARG A 41 21.48 15.21 -9.24
C ARG A 41 21.43 16.74 -9.17
N LEU A 42 22.10 17.33 -8.17
CA LEU A 42 22.21 18.79 -8.04
C LEU A 42 22.87 19.42 -9.27
N LYS A 43 23.91 18.80 -9.83
CA LYS A 43 24.54 19.24 -11.07
C LYS A 43 23.60 19.10 -12.27
N ARG A 44 22.83 18.00 -12.38
CA ARG A 44 21.85 17.78 -13.46
C ARG A 44 20.66 18.76 -13.33
N ARG A 45 20.09 18.97 -12.12
CA ARG A 45 19.06 20.01 -11.86
C ARG A 45 19.56 21.41 -12.23
N LYS A 46 20.77 21.79 -11.80
CA LYS A 46 21.37 23.08 -12.19
C LYS A 46 21.60 23.20 -13.70
N ARG A 47 22.02 22.09 -14.37
CA ARG A 47 22.18 22.07 -15.84
C ARG A 47 20.81 22.16 -16.55
N LYS A 48 19.77 21.44 -16.05
CA LYS A 48 18.39 21.52 -16.59
C LYS A 48 17.82 22.93 -16.43
N GLN A 49 17.93 23.52 -15.24
CA GLN A 49 17.50 24.90 -15.00
C GLN A 49 18.27 25.91 -15.85
N ARG A 50 19.57 25.72 -16.05
CA ARG A 50 20.36 26.57 -16.94
C ARG A 50 19.91 26.43 -18.40
N ARG A 51 19.61 25.21 -18.86
CA ARG A 51 19.08 24.97 -20.21
C ARG A 51 17.70 25.63 -20.39
N ILE A 52 16.82 25.52 -19.41
CA ILE A 52 15.50 26.15 -19.43
C ILE A 52 15.65 27.69 -19.48
N ARG A 53 16.53 28.28 -18.65
CA ARG A 53 16.79 29.72 -18.67
C ARG A 53 17.37 30.19 -20.01
N ILE A 54 18.26 29.40 -20.62
CA ILE A 54 18.81 29.67 -21.95
C ILE A 54 17.71 29.57 -23.01
N ALA A 55 16.85 28.55 -22.95
CA ALA A 55 15.72 28.41 -23.88
C ALA A 55 14.72 29.55 -23.76
N ILE A 56 14.39 29.99 -22.54
CA ILE A 56 13.53 31.17 -22.31
C ILE A 56 14.20 32.43 -22.87
N ALA A 57 15.49 32.64 -22.64
CA ALA A 57 16.20 33.79 -23.15
C ALA A 57 16.26 33.79 -24.70
N LEU A 58 16.45 32.63 -25.31
CA LEU A 58 16.42 32.48 -26.78
C LEU A 58 15.02 32.72 -27.34
N LEU A 59 13.96 32.23 -26.65
CA LEU A 59 12.57 32.51 -27.04
C LEU A 59 12.22 33.99 -26.93
N THR A 60 12.72 34.69 -25.90
CA THR A 60 12.51 36.14 -25.71
C THR A 60 13.22 36.94 -26.81
N VAL A 61 14.44 36.54 -27.19
CA VAL A 61 15.20 37.16 -28.29
C VAL A 61 14.50 36.89 -29.62
N PHE A 62 14.03 35.65 -29.82
CA PHE A 62 13.29 35.29 -31.04
C PHE A 62 11.97 36.04 -31.15
N ALA A 63 11.18 36.12 -30.09
CA ALA A 63 9.94 36.89 -30.05
C ALA A 63 10.19 38.40 -30.28
N GLY A 64 11.26 38.94 -29.70
CA GLY A 64 11.70 40.34 -29.97
C GLY A 64 12.13 40.55 -31.42
N GLY A 65 12.82 39.58 -32.01
CA GLY A 65 13.20 39.58 -33.43
C GLY A 65 11.99 39.54 -34.36
N VAL A 66 11.02 38.67 -34.07
CA VAL A 66 9.76 38.57 -34.82
C VAL A 66 8.93 39.84 -34.72
N LEU A 67 8.86 40.48 -33.55
CA LEU A 67 8.20 41.76 -33.37
C LEU A 67 8.90 42.89 -34.17
N TYR A 68 10.23 42.93 -34.14
CA TYR A 68 11.02 43.91 -34.88
C TYR A 68 10.89 43.73 -36.39
N THR A 69 10.95 42.50 -36.90
CA THR A 69 10.74 42.22 -38.34
C THR A 69 9.30 42.41 -38.77
N GLY A 70 8.31 42.10 -37.92
CA GLY A 70 6.90 42.34 -38.15
C GLY A 70 6.55 43.84 -38.31
N ILE A 71 7.25 44.73 -37.59
CA ILE A 71 7.08 46.18 -37.71
C ILE A 71 7.72 46.72 -38.99
N GLN A 72 8.82 46.12 -39.43
CA GLN A 72 9.53 46.60 -40.64
C GLN A 72 9.08 45.94 -41.96
N TYR A 73 8.58 44.71 -41.93
CA TYR A 73 8.28 43.89 -43.14
C TYR A 73 6.90 43.20 -43.05
N GLY A 74 5.94 43.78 -42.33
CA GLY A 74 4.64 43.18 -42.03
C GLY A 74 3.87 42.65 -43.25
N ASP A 75 3.88 43.39 -44.38
CA ASP A 75 3.13 43.02 -45.56
C ASP A 75 3.77 41.86 -46.35
N GLU A 76 5.09 41.76 -46.36
CA GLU A 76 5.84 40.67 -47.02
C GLU A 76 5.80 39.36 -46.28
N LEU A 77 5.79 39.42 -44.94
CA LEU A 77 5.65 38.24 -44.06
C LEU A 77 4.24 37.65 -44.14
N GLN A 78 3.21 38.48 -44.16
CA GLN A 78 1.83 38.03 -44.34
C GLN A 78 1.58 37.33 -45.66
N ALA A 79 2.21 37.80 -46.72
CA ALA A 79 2.12 37.15 -48.03
C ALA A 79 2.76 35.75 -48.02
N LYS A 80 3.95 35.61 -47.42
CA LYS A 80 4.64 34.32 -47.29
C LYS A 80 3.93 33.34 -46.37
N PHE A 81 3.29 33.82 -45.28
CA PHE A 81 2.48 32.97 -44.41
C PHE A 81 1.25 32.41 -45.15
N LYS A 82 0.56 33.23 -45.92
CA LYS A 82 -0.57 32.78 -46.76
C LYS A 82 -0.16 31.75 -47.83
N GLU A 83 1.04 31.91 -48.39
CA GLU A 83 1.58 30.95 -49.35
C GLU A 83 1.95 29.62 -48.71
N MET A 84 2.47 29.63 -47.50
CA MET A 84 2.78 28.45 -46.72
C MET A 84 1.53 27.73 -46.19
N GLU A 85 0.48 28.45 -45.76
CA GLU A 85 -0.83 27.88 -45.42
C GLU A 85 -1.50 27.21 -46.63
N ALA A 86 -1.40 27.82 -47.81
CA ALA A 86 -1.92 27.23 -49.04
C ALA A 86 -1.17 25.96 -49.45
N GLN A 87 0.17 25.90 -49.24
CA GLN A 87 0.95 24.68 -49.47
C GLN A 87 0.65 23.57 -48.47
N LEU A 88 0.42 23.93 -47.19
CA LEU A 88 0.01 22.97 -46.16
C LEU A 88 -1.38 22.38 -46.44
N ALA A 89 -2.33 23.20 -46.86
CA ALA A 89 -3.66 22.75 -47.24
C ALA A 89 -3.64 21.81 -48.48
N ALA A 90 -2.81 22.13 -49.51
CA ALA A 90 -2.64 21.27 -50.67
C ALA A 90 -2.02 19.90 -50.28
N ASN A 91 -1.05 19.88 -49.38
CA ASN A 91 -0.43 18.64 -48.90
C ASN A 91 -1.38 17.80 -48.01
N GLN A 92 -2.35 18.44 -47.32
CA GLN A 92 -3.40 17.73 -46.59
C GLN A 92 -4.44 17.11 -47.55
N GLU A 93 -4.85 17.81 -48.61
CA GLU A 93 -5.74 17.25 -49.62
C GLU A 93 -5.10 16.08 -50.39
N GLU A 94 -3.79 16.12 -50.63
CA GLU A 94 -3.05 15.01 -51.27
C GLU A 94 -2.98 13.79 -50.31
N ALA A 95 -2.74 14.00 -49.02
CA ALA A 95 -2.72 12.94 -48.02
C ALA A 95 -4.10 12.31 -47.76
N GLU A 96 -5.19 13.11 -47.79
CA GLU A 96 -6.56 12.60 -47.69
C GLU A 96 -7.00 11.84 -48.97
N SER A 97 -6.49 12.24 -50.15
CA SER A 97 -6.74 11.53 -51.39
C SER A 97 -5.99 10.19 -51.47
N GLU A 98 -4.78 10.09 -50.89
CA GLU A 98 -4.05 8.82 -50.76
C GLU A 98 -4.70 7.89 -49.74
N ALA A 99 -5.22 8.42 -48.62
CA ALA A 99 -5.95 7.64 -47.62
C ALA A 99 -7.29 7.09 -48.18
N ALA A 100 -8.03 7.89 -48.94
CA ALA A 100 -9.27 7.46 -49.58
C ALA A 100 -9.06 6.40 -50.67
N SER A 101 -7.88 6.35 -51.30
CA SER A 101 -7.54 5.32 -52.30
C SER A 101 -7.10 3.99 -51.66
N ALA A 102 -6.72 4.00 -50.37
CA ALA A 102 -6.38 2.80 -49.60
C ALA A 102 -7.62 2.10 -49.01
N GLU A 103 -8.68 2.84 -48.67
CA GLU A 103 -9.93 2.25 -48.12
C GLU A 103 -10.82 1.56 -49.14
N THR A 104 -10.62 1.79 -50.47
CA THR A 104 -11.45 1.17 -51.50
C THR A 104 -11.03 -0.24 -51.92
N LYS A 105 -10.09 -0.87 -51.23
CA LYS A 105 -9.63 -2.24 -51.55
C LYS A 105 -9.93 -3.31 -50.46
N SER A 106 -10.71 -2.99 -49.43
CA SER A 106 -11.01 -3.94 -48.35
C SER A 106 -12.49 -3.99 -47.93
N THR A 107 -13.42 -3.89 -48.89
CA THR A 107 -14.83 -4.18 -48.57
C THR A 107 -15.50 -4.85 -49.77
N THR A 108 -15.31 -6.15 -49.85
CA THR A 108 -16.26 -7.10 -50.42
C THR A 108 -16.05 -8.43 -49.73
N GLU A 109 -16.89 -8.66 -48.74
CA GLU A 109 -17.51 -9.95 -48.42
C GLU A 109 -18.06 -9.91 -46.98
N ASP A 110 -19.35 -10.25 -46.94
CA ASP A 110 -20.19 -10.59 -45.78
C ASP A 110 -21.09 -9.49 -45.20
N GLU A 111 -22.08 -9.12 -46.02
CA GLU A 111 -23.42 -8.77 -45.53
C GLU A 111 -24.28 -10.04 -45.50
N LYS A 112 -24.77 -10.47 -44.33
CA LYS A 112 -26.16 -10.96 -44.17
C LYS A 112 -26.53 -11.33 -42.74
N ALA A 113 -27.71 -10.79 -42.40
CA ALA A 113 -28.60 -11.20 -41.32
C ALA A 113 -28.30 -10.59 -39.90
N ALA A 114 -29.22 -10.05 -39.17
CA ALA A 114 -30.62 -9.67 -39.40
C ALA A 114 -31.03 -8.64 -38.34
N ALA A 115 -31.84 -7.71 -38.74
CA ALA A 115 -32.57 -6.84 -37.85
C ALA A 115 -33.80 -7.58 -37.27
N ASP A 116 -34.08 -7.41 -35.98
CA ASP A 116 -35.48 -7.22 -35.54
C ASP A 116 -35.60 -6.51 -34.20
N LYS A 117 -36.20 -5.40 -34.25
CA LYS A 117 -37.21 -4.69 -33.44
C LYS A 117 -37.26 -4.83 -31.92
N ALA A 118 -37.08 -3.66 -31.36
CA ALA A 118 -37.66 -3.24 -30.06
C ALA A 118 -39.18 -3.12 -30.17
N GLU A 119 -39.90 -3.50 -29.14
CA GLU A 119 -41.20 -2.96 -28.83
C GLU A 119 -41.50 -2.98 -27.31
N SER A 120 -41.82 -1.79 -26.81
CA SER A 120 -42.28 -1.50 -25.47
C SER A 120 -43.69 -2.02 -25.26
N THR A 121 -43.99 -2.52 -24.08
CA THR A 121 -45.39 -2.52 -23.57
C THR A 121 -45.39 -2.18 -22.09
N GLU A 122 -45.98 -1.02 -21.82
CA GLU A 122 -46.63 -0.69 -20.54
C GLU A 122 -47.87 -1.59 -20.38
N GLU A 123 -48.02 -2.17 -19.22
CA GLU A 123 -49.34 -2.59 -18.75
C GLU A 123 -49.56 -2.19 -17.30
N THR A 124 -50.50 -1.30 -17.15
CA THR A 124 -51.28 -0.90 -15.97
C THR A 124 -52.32 -1.96 -15.65
N SER A 125 -52.42 -2.40 -14.41
CA SER A 125 -53.71 -2.86 -13.85
C SER A 125 -53.56 -3.07 -12.35
N SER A 126 -54.22 -2.28 -11.63
CA SER A 126 -55.50 -2.34 -10.94
C SER A 126 -55.42 -2.95 -9.54
N SER A 127 -55.77 -2.07 -8.63
CA SER A 127 -56.11 -2.20 -7.22
C SER A 127 -56.99 -3.39 -6.84
N GLU A 128 -56.59 -4.10 -5.78
CA GLU A 128 -57.55 -4.72 -4.84
C GLU A 128 -57.27 -4.21 -3.43
N GLU A 129 -58.24 -3.47 -2.92
CA GLU A 129 -58.31 -3.05 -1.53
C GLU A 129 -58.60 -4.27 -0.64
N THR A 130 -57.67 -4.60 0.25
CA THR A 130 -57.98 -5.38 1.45
C THR A 130 -57.77 -4.50 2.67
N LYS A 131 -58.83 -4.36 3.41
CA LYS A 131 -59.00 -3.58 4.64
C LYS A 131 -57.91 -3.91 5.65
N ASP A 132 -57.30 -2.86 6.04
CA ASP A 132 -56.21 -2.79 6.96
C ASP A 132 -56.65 -2.54 8.39
N SER A 133 -55.96 -3.20 9.29
CA SER A 133 -55.90 -2.87 10.70
C SER A 133 -54.87 -1.77 10.91
N GLU A 134 -55.22 -0.68 11.51
CA GLU A 134 -54.37 0.45 11.88
C GLU A 134 -53.11 0.00 12.62
N GLU A 135 -51.99 -0.05 11.92
CA GLU A 135 -50.68 -0.27 12.49
C GLU A 135 -50.02 1.08 12.78
N THR A 136 -50.00 1.45 14.06
CA THR A 136 -49.30 2.61 14.57
C THR A 136 -47.80 2.48 14.21
N THR A 137 -47.39 3.08 13.10
CA THR A 137 -45.97 3.27 12.75
C THR A 137 -45.37 4.31 13.69
N SER A 138 -44.98 3.90 14.90
CA SER A 138 -44.21 4.76 15.78
C SER A 138 -42.89 5.08 15.10
N GLU A 139 -42.63 6.36 14.80
CA GLU A 139 -41.35 6.80 14.27
C GLU A 139 -40.20 6.34 15.16
N LEU A 140 -39.12 5.83 14.53
CA LEU A 140 -37.90 5.42 15.25
C LEU A 140 -37.26 6.62 15.96
N THR A 141 -36.98 6.48 17.24
CA THR A 141 -36.28 7.50 18.03
C THR A 141 -34.88 7.76 17.46
N SER A 142 -34.25 8.88 17.83
CA SER A 142 -32.86 9.19 17.44
C SER A 142 -31.91 8.09 17.90
N LYS A 143 -32.16 7.47 19.06
CA LYS A 143 -31.35 6.36 19.59
C LYS A 143 -31.56 5.08 18.76
N ASP A 144 -32.78 4.79 18.32
CA ASP A 144 -33.06 3.67 17.41
C ASP A 144 -32.33 3.87 16.07
N LYS A 145 -32.43 5.07 15.48
CA LYS A 145 -31.75 5.41 14.22
C LYS A 145 -30.23 5.22 14.34
N LYS A 146 -29.63 5.64 15.47
CA LYS A 146 -28.19 5.44 15.74
C LYS A 146 -27.81 3.96 15.78
N TYR A 147 -28.54 3.14 16.56
CA TYR A 147 -28.23 1.71 16.66
C TYR A 147 -28.57 0.95 15.38
N LEU A 148 -29.61 1.33 14.64
CA LEU A 148 -29.93 0.74 13.34
C LEU A 148 -28.84 1.02 12.32
N LYS A 149 -28.28 2.25 12.28
CA LYS A 149 -27.13 2.58 11.42
C LYS A 149 -25.92 1.72 11.77
N ALA A 150 -25.62 1.57 13.07
CA ALA A 150 -24.52 0.71 13.52
C ALA A 150 -24.74 -0.77 13.19
N ALA A 151 -26.00 -1.25 13.32
CA ALA A 151 -26.37 -2.62 12.95
C ALA A 151 -26.17 -2.89 11.45
N ARG A 152 -26.61 -1.97 10.60
CA ARG A 152 -26.45 -2.07 9.15
C ARG A 152 -24.99 -2.05 8.73
N LYS A 153 -24.17 -1.17 9.33
CA LYS A 153 -22.73 -1.17 9.08
C LYS A 153 -22.08 -2.50 9.47
N ALA A 154 -22.42 -3.03 10.65
CA ALA A 154 -21.89 -4.32 11.10
C ALA A 154 -22.35 -5.49 10.18
N ALA A 155 -23.62 -5.48 9.74
CA ALA A 155 -24.11 -6.49 8.81
C ALA A 155 -23.45 -6.39 7.44
N ALA A 156 -23.23 -5.18 6.92
CA ALA A 156 -22.50 -4.96 5.68
C ALA A 156 -21.05 -5.48 5.77
N GLN A 157 -20.46 -5.47 6.97
CA GLN A 157 -19.14 -6.04 7.26
C GLN A 157 -19.19 -7.51 7.73
N TYR A 158 -20.30 -8.21 7.45
CA TYR A 158 -20.49 -9.63 7.80
C TYR A 158 -20.47 -9.95 9.30
N ASP A 159 -20.43 -8.94 10.17
CA ASP A 159 -20.50 -9.11 11.63
C ASP A 159 -21.97 -9.17 12.08
N TYR A 160 -22.66 -10.22 11.62
CA TYR A 160 -24.11 -10.39 11.83
C TYR A 160 -24.48 -10.48 13.31
N ASP A 161 -23.65 -11.08 14.13
CA ASP A 161 -23.90 -11.20 15.58
C ASP A 161 -23.84 -9.84 16.27
N LYS A 162 -22.88 -9.01 15.92
CA LYS A 162 -22.77 -7.63 16.41
C LYS A 162 -23.93 -6.77 15.88
N ALA A 163 -24.33 -6.97 14.61
CA ALA A 163 -25.46 -6.30 14.02
C ALA A 163 -26.76 -6.62 14.80
N LEU A 164 -27.02 -7.89 15.09
CA LEU A 164 -28.17 -8.31 15.90
C LEU A 164 -28.09 -7.80 17.35
N LYS A 165 -26.90 -7.71 17.94
CA LYS A 165 -26.69 -7.08 19.26
C LYS A 165 -27.04 -5.59 19.22
N TYR A 166 -26.68 -4.86 18.16
CA TYR A 166 -27.05 -3.45 18.00
C TYR A 166 -28.57 -3.27 17.86
N LEU A 167 -29.25 -4.10 17.07
CA LEU A 167 -30.71 -4.03 16.95
C LEU A 167 -31.42 -4.27 18.30
N LYS A 168 -30.92 -5.22 19.12
CA LYS A 168 -31.45 -5.48 20.46
C LYS A 168 -31.26 -4.29 21.43
N LYS A 169 -30.30 -3.38 21.16
CA LYS A 169 -30.08 -2.15 21.94
C LYS A 169 -31.03 -1.01 21.53
N CYS A 170 -31.77 -1.15 20.44
CA CYS A 170 -32.78 -0.18 20.05
C CYS A 170 -33.94 -0.19 21.10
N PRO A 171 -34.28 0.96 21.72
CA PRO A 171 -35.38 1.03 22.68
C PRO A 171 -36.71 0.45 22.15
N SER A 172 -37.01 0.71 20.88
CA SER A 172 -38.25 0.27 20.21
C SER A 172 -38.16 -1.15 19.61
N TYR A 173 -37.09 -1.94 19.90
CA TYR A 173 -36.88 -3.24 19.24
C TYR A 173 -38.05 -4.22 19.45
N LYS A 174 -38.65 -4.23 20.66
CA LYS A 174 -39.75 -5.14 20.99
C LYS A 174 -41.09 -4.77 20.32
N THR A 175 -41.28 -3.50 20.00
CA THR A 175 -42.53 -2.95 19.46
C THR A 175 -42.49 -2.63 17.97
N SER A 176 -41.31 -2.30 17.43
CA SER A 176 -41.15 -1.90 16.03
C SER A 176 -41.03 -3.10 15.09
N ASN A 177 -42.00 -3.23 14.17
CA ASN A 177 -41.98 -4.23 13.12
C ASN A 177 -40.77 -4.01 12.15
N LYS A 178 -40.42 -2.75 11.88
CA LYS A 178 -39.26 -2.39 11.05
C LYS A 178 -37.94 -2.98 11.58
N LEU A 179 -37.68 -2.88 12.89
CA LEU A 179 -36.48 -3.43 13.51
C LEU A 179 -36.49 -4.96 13.55
N LYS A 180 -37.67 -5.57 13.75
CA LYS A 180 -37.82 -7.03 13.69
C LYS A 180 -37.60 -7.58 12.27
N THR A 181 -38.09 -6.87 11.25
CA THR A 181 -37.87 -7.23 9.84
C THR A 181 -36.39 -7.13 9.48
N GLU A 182 -35.71 -6.08 9.91
CA GLU A 182 -34.25 -5.94 9.73
C GLU A 182 -33.49 -7.10 10.41
N ALA A 183 -33.89 -7.48 11.63
CA ALA A 183 -33.26 -8.60 12.32
C ALA A 183 -33.49 -9.94 11.61
N LYS A 184 -34.69 -10.16 11.01
CA LYS A 184 -34.97 -11.36 10.20
C LYS A 184 -34.11 -11.38 8.93
N LYS A 185 -33.96 -10.23 8.26
CA LYS A 185 -33.09 -10.09 7.08
C LYS A 185 -31.66 -10.47 7.41
N ILE A 186 -31.07 -9.86 8.46
CA ILE A 186 -29.70 -10.13 8.91
C ILE A 186 -29.50 -11.61 9.29
N LYS A 187 -30.47 -12.24 9.95
CA LYS A 187 -30.40 -13.67 10.26
C LYS A 187 -30.38 -14.53 9.01
N LYS A 188 -31.25 -14.23 8.03
CA LYS A 188 -31.29 -14.94 6.75
C LYS A 188 -29.98 -14.81 5.99
N GLU A 189 -29.39 -13.62 5.97
CA GLU A 189 -28.07 -13.40 5.36
C GLU A 189 -26.98 -14.24 6.07
N LYS A 190 -26.96 -14.24 7.42
CA LYS A 190 -26.04 -15.09 8.19
C LYS A 190 -26.22 -16.57 7.87
N GLU A 191 -27.47 -17.05 7.79
CA GLU A 191 -27.80 -18.46 7.49
C GLU A 191 -27.42 -18.87 6.05
N SER A 192 -27.28 -17.92 5.14
CA SER A 192 -26.82 -18.18 3.76
C SER A 192 -25.30 -18.22 3.60
N CYS A 193 -24.54 -17.81 4.63
CA CYS A 193 -23.09 -17.83 4.58
C CYS A 193 -22.54 -19.25 4.61
N VAL A 194 -21.41 -19.42 3.93
CA VAL A 194 -20.65 -20.66 3.91
C VAL A 194 -19.30 -20.45 4.60
N SER A 195 -18.78 -21.50 5.24
CA SER A 195 -17.44 -21.48 5.80
C SER A 195 -16.41 -21.59 4.68
N TRP A 196 -15.43 -20.69 4.69
CA TRP A 196 -14.34 -20.69 3.72
C TRP A 196 -13.15 -21.49 4.27
N PRO A 197 -12.55 -22.40 3.50
CA PRO A 197 -11.37 -23.13 3.93
C PRO A 197 -10.18 -22.15 4.08
N ILE A 198 -9.53 -22.15 5.25
CA ILE A 198 -8.44 -21.21 5.52
C ILE A 198 -7.23 -21.42 4.60
N GLU A 199 -7.06 -22.65 4.10
CA GLU A 199 -6.00 -23.04 3.17
C GLU A 199 -6.16 -22.41 1.78
N GLU A 200 -7.34 -21.89 1.47
CA GLU A 200 -7.66 -21.20 0.21
C GLU A 200 -7.77 -19.67 0.39
N VAL A 201 -7.15 -19.12 1.42
CA VAL A 201 -7.05 -17.68 1.62
C VAL A 201 -5.71 -17.19 1.10
N THR A 202 -5.73 -16.26 0.14
CA THR A 202 -4.50 -15.62 -0.37
C THR A 202 -4.08 -14.47 0.53
N HIS A 203 -2.77 -14.22 0.63
CA HIS A 203 -2.20 -13.05 1.27
C HIS A 203 -1.45 -12.23 0.22
N VAL A 204 -1.83 -10.98 0.04
CA VAL A 204 -1.19 -10.06 -0.91
C VAL A 204 -0.52 -8.92 -0.17
N PHE A 205 0.57 -8.39 -0.75
CA PHE A 205 1.27 -7.28 -0.12
C PHE A 205 1.81 -6.26 -1.11
N TYR A 206 2.04 -5.06 -0.58
CA TYR A 206 2.66 -3.92 -1.25
C TYR A 206 3.83 -3.41 -0.40
N HIS A 207 4.70 -2.60 -1.01
CA HIS A 207 5.55 -1.64 -0.31
C HIS A 207 4.88 -0.26 -0.29
N THR A 208 5.56 0.77 0.24
CA THR A 208 5.09 2.16 0.22
C THR A 208 4.74 2.60 -1.20
N LEU A 209 3.56 3.21 -1.40
CA LEU A 209 3.05 3.56 -2.71
C LEU A 209 3.69 4.84 -3.28
N ILE A 210 3.89 4.85 -4.59
CA ILE A 210 4.36 6.02 -5.33
C ILE A 210 3.18 6.99 -5.55
N LYS A 211 3.23 8.18 -4.92
CA LYS A 211 2.26 9.26 -5.15
C LYS A 211 2.58 10.05 -6.42
N ASP A 212 3.87 10.29 -6.68
CA ASP A 212 4.31 11.05 -7.86
C ASP A 212 5.30 10.23 -8.71
N PRO A 213 4.78 9.51 -9.73
CA PRO A 213 5.63 8.70 -10.60
C PRO A 213 6.70 9.49 -11.35
N SER A 214 6.48 10.79 -11.61
CA SER A 214 7.48 11.61 -12.30
C SER A 214 8.75 11.86 -11.49
N LYS A 215 8.66 11.69 -10.17
CA LYS A 215 9.79 11.78 -9.24
C LYS A 215 10.43 10.42 -8.98
N ALA A 216 9.61 9.39 -8.81
CA ALA A 216 10.09 8.02 -8.59
C ALA A 216 10.79 7.45 -9.82
N PHE A 217 10.30 7.81 -11.01
CA PHE A 217 10.81 7.34 -12.29
C PHE A 217 11.58 8.43 -13.06
N ASP A 218 12.40 9.24 -12.36
CA ASP A 218 13.15 10.36 -12.94
C ASP A 218 14.43 9.95 -13.69
N GLY A 219 14.74 8.66 -13.73
CA GLY A 219 15.89 8.06 -14.40
C GLY A 219 17.18 8.14 -13.59
N ASP A 220 17.10 8.30 -12.28
CA ASP A 220 18.25 8.16 -11.40
C ASP A 220 18.52 6.69 -11.05
N TYR A 221 19.54 6.41 -10.23
CA TYR A 221 19.96 5.06 -9.87
C TYR A 221 18.90 4.26 -9.06
N LYS A 222 17.91 4.91 -8.46
CA LYS A 222 16.82 4.27 -7.69
C LYS A 222 15.62 3.91 -8.57
N THR A 223 15.49 4.55 -9.74
CA THR A 223 14.35 4.36 -10.65
C THR A 223 14.11 2.88 -10.96
N ASP A 224 15.17 2.12 -11.24
CA ASP A 224 15.04 0.71 -11.58
C ASP A 224 14.50 -0.12 -10.40
N GLY A 225 15.03 0.12 -9.18
CA GLY A 225 14.53 -0.52 -7.97
C GLY A 225 13.07 -0.15 -7.67
N PHE A 226 12.71 1.12 -7.76
CA PHE A 226 11.34 1.56 -7.58
C PHE A 226 10.39 0.97 -8.64
N ASN A 227 10.86 0.87 -9.89
CA ASN A 227 10.10 0.26 -10.96
C ASN A 227 9.86 -1.24 -10.74
N GLN A 228 10.80 -1.95 -10.11
CA GLN A 228 10.66 -3.38 -9.80
C GLN A 228 9.69 -3.62 -8.64
N VAL A 229 9.91 -2.97 -7.49
CA VAL A 229 9.28 -3.40 -6.22
C VAL A 229 8.17 -2.49 -5.71
N MET A 230 7.96 -1.31 -6.31
CA MET A 230 6.93 -0.38 -5.86
C MET A 230 5.72 -0.35 -6.80
N THR A 231 4.59 0.10 -6.25
CA THR A 231 3.30 0.24 -6.95
C THR A 231 2.88 1.71 -6.92
N THR A 232 2.34 2.25 -8.01
CA THR A 232 1.79 3.61 -7.99
C THR A 232 0.40 3.63 -7.33
N ILE A 233 -0.03 4.80 -6.86
CA ILE A 233 -1.39 4.96 -6.31
C ILE A 233 -2.46 4.65 -7.38
N ASP A 234 -2.20 4.97 -8.65
CA ASP A 234 -3.12 4.65 -9.74
C ASP A 234 -3.28 3.14 -9.92
N GLU A 235 -2.16 2.40 -9.96
CA GLU A 235 -2.17 0.94 -10.00
C GLU A 235 -2.88 0.34 -8.79
N PHE A 236 -2.55 0.79 -7.58
CA PHE A 236 -3.17 0.34 -6.35
C PHE A 236 -4.70 0.52 -6.35
N ASN A 237 -5.19 1.68 -6.77
CA ASN A 237 -6.62 1.96 -6.84
C ASN A 237 -7.33 1.04 -7.84
N LYS A 238 -6.75 0.83 -9.04
CA LYS A 238 -7.29 -0.08 -10.06
C LYS A 238 -7.30 -1.54 -9.59
N ILE A 239 -6.22 -1.99 -8.94
CA ILE A 239 -6.12 -3.33 -8.35
C ILE A 239 -7.19 -3.52 -7.27
N THR A 240 -7.30 -2.57 -6.33
CA THR A 240 -8.27 -2.62 -5.23
C THR A 240 -9.70 -2.68 -5.77
N GLN A 241 -10.04 -1.86 -6.78
CA GLN A 241 -11.35 -1.89 -7.42
C GLN A 241 -11.59 -3.23 -8.12
N SER A 242 -10.63 -3.76 -8.88
CA SER A 242 -10.75 -5.04 -9.56
C SER A 242 -10.98 -6.20 -8.58
N MET A 243 -10.25 -6.23 -7.47
CA MET A 243 -10.45 -7.23 -6.42
C MET A 243 -11.84 -7.11 -5.79
N TYR A 244 -12.31 -5.89 -5.52
CA TYR A 244 -13.67 -5.65 -5.01
C TYR A 244 -14.74 -6.16 -5.99
N ASP A 245 -14.62 -5.83 -7.27
CA ASP A 245 -15.56 -6.24 -8.32
C ASP A 245 -15.59 -7.76 -8.50
N LYS A 246 -14.47 -8.45 -8.27
CA LYS A 246 -14.37 -9.91 -8.25
C LYS A 246 -14.88 -10.55 -6.95
N GLY A 247 -15.33 -9.74 -5.98
CA GLY A 247 -15.92 -10.22 -4.73
C GLY A 247 -14.91 -10.51 -3.61
N TYR A 248 -13.68 -10.05 -3.71
CA TYR A 248 -12.71 -10.18 -2.62
C TYR A 248 -13.13 -9.39 -1.39
N VAL A 249 -12.87 -9.97 -0.21
CA VAL A 249 -13.18 -9.40 1.12
C VAL A 249 -11.96 -9.52 2.01
N MET A 250 -11.50 -8.39 2.51
CA MET A 250 -10.34 -8.33 3.39
C MET A 250 -10.67 -8.90 4.77
N VAL A 251 -9.89 -9.90 5.22
CA VAL A 251 -10.00 -10.56 6.53
C VAL A 251 -8.75 -10.32 7.37
N SER A 252 -8.88 -10.41 8.68
CA SER A 252 -7.73 -10.40 9.58
C SER A 252 -7.02 -11.76 9.54
N ILE A 253 -5.70 -11.78 9.67
CA ILE A 253 -4.94 -13.03 9.86
C ILE A 253 -5.43 -13.79 11.10
N TYR A 254 -5.95 -13.07 12.11
CA TYR A 254 -6.55 -13.64 13.32
C TYR A 254 -7.92 -14.30 13.09
N ASP A 255 -8.58 -14.05 11.94
CA ASP A 255 -9.79 -14.78 11.55
C ASP A 255 -9.47 -16.16 10.95
N LEU A 256 -8.21 -16.39 10.49
CA LEU A 256 -7.76 -17.68 9.99
C LEU A 256 -7.33 -18.63 11.11
N ALA A 257 -6.66 -18.09 12.11
CA ALA A 257 -6.23 -18.84 13.28
C ALA A 257 -6.16 -17.92 14.51
N SER A 258 -6.31 -18.46 15.69
CA SER A 258 -6.19 -17.74 16.95
C SER A 258 -5.40 -18.58 17.96
N THR A 259 -4.73 -17.91 18.90
CA THR A 259 -3.98 -18.55 19.96
C THR A 259 -4.87 -18.72 21.20
N ASP A 260 -4.94 -19.93 21.77
CA ASP A 260 -5.64 -20.20 23.01
C ASP A 260 -4.84 -19.73 24.26
N GLU A 261 -5.42 -19.88 25.44
CA GLU A 261 -4.80 -19.50 26.72
C GLU A 261 -3.51 -20.28 27.04
N ASN A 262 -3.29 -21.42 26.38
CA ASN A 262 -2.10 -22.27 26.55
C ASN A 262 -1.03 -22.01 25.48
N GLY A 263 -1.27 -21.08 24.55
CA GLY A 263 -0.38 -20.77 23.43
C GLY A 263 -0.53 -21.71 22.23
N ASN A 264 -1.55 -22.57 22.23
CA ASN A 264 -1.82 -23.42 21.07
C ASN A 264 -2.63 -22.67 20.03
N MET A 265 -2.32 -22.92 18.76
CA MET A 265 -3.08 -22.35 17.63
C MET A 265 -4.36 -23.15 17.41
N THR A 266 -5.45 -22.44 17.19
CA THR A 266 -6.74 -23.02 16.82
C THR A 266 -7.21 -22.43 15.51
N GLN A 267 -7.78 -23.28 14.64
CA GLN A 267 -8.33 -22.85 13.36
C GLN A 267 -9.49 -21.87 13.58
N GLY A 268 -9.49 -20.79 12.82
CA GLY A 268 -10.58 -19.84 12.77
C GLY A 268 -11.70 -20.26 11.83
N GLU A 269 -12.76 -19.47 11.79
CA GLU A 269 -13.89 -19.68 10.90
C GLU A 269 -14.26 -18.36 10.20
N ILE A 270 -14.17 -18.35 8.87
CA ILE A 270 -14.56 -17.23 8.02
C ILE A 270 -15.90 -17.59 7.34
N LEU A 271 -16.97 -16.90 7.75
CA LEU A 271 -18.32 -17.09 7.20
C LEU A 271 -18.65 -15.94 6.24
N LEU A 272 -18.74 -16.25 4.96
CA LEU A 272 -19.04 -15.27 3.90
C LEU A 272 -20.22 -15.75 3.03
N PRO A 273 -20.98 -14.82 2.44
CA PRO A 273 -21.98 -15.18 1.42
C PRO A 273 -21.31 -15.88 0.23
N PRO A 274 -22.02 -16.76 -0.47
CA PRO A 274 -21.52 -17.37 -1.72
C PRO A 274 -21.03 -16.30 -2.72
N GLY A 275 -19.87 -16.55 -3.34
CA GLY A 275 -19.25 -15.64 -4.31
C GLY A 275 -18.36 -14.55 -3.70
N LYS A 276 -18.24 -14.46 -2.38
CA LYS A 276 -17.24 -13.63 -1.70
C LYS A 276 -15.98 -14.46 -1.40
N ILE A 277 -14.79 -13.85 -1.56
CA ILE A 277 -13.48 -14.52 -1.50
C ILE A 277 -12.62 -13.81 -0.44
N PRO A 278 -12.24 -14.46 0.65
CA PRO A 278 -11.41 -13.82 1.67
C PRO A 278 -9.95 -13.67 1.21
N PHE A 279 -9.31 -12.56 1.60
CA PHE A 279 -7.87 -12.35 1.44
C PHE A 279 -7.29 -11.57 2.62
N VAL A 280 -5.99 -11.76 2.88
CA VAL A 280 -5.21 -10.97 3.83
C VAL A 280 -4.40 -9.93 3.05
N LEU A 281 -4.29 -8.71 3.61
CA LEU A 281 -3.52 -7.61 3.04
C LEU A 281 -2.37 -7.25 3.99
N SER A 282 -1.19 -6.93 3.43
CA SER A 282 -0.11 -6.31 4.21
C SER A 282 0.64 -5.25 3.39
N GLN A 283 1.39 -4.42 4.11
CA GLN A 283 2.31 -3.46 3.52
C GLN A 283 3.63 -3.51 4.27
N ASP A 284 4.72 -3.63 3.53
CA ASP A 284 6.07 -3.70 4.08
C ASP A 284 6.71 -2.30 4.08
N ASP A 285 7.67 -2.10 5.00
CA ASP A 285 8.57 -0.95 5.03
C ASP A 285 7.89 0.42 5.23
N VAL A 286 6.83 0.49 6.03
CA VAL A 286 6.13 1.76 6.30
C VAL A 286 6.91 2.60 7.33
N SER A 287 8.15 2.91 6.98
CA SER A 287 9.05 3.78 7.74
C SER A 287 9.32 5.10 7.02
N TYR A 288 8.98 5.20 5.72
CA TYR A 288 9.26 6.36 4.87
C TYR A 288 10.72 6.77 5.01
N TYR A 289 11.60 5.90 4.53
CA TYR A 289 13.05 6.03 4.68
C TYR A 289 13.62 7.29 4.05
N HIS A 290 14.73 7.78 4.59
CA HIS A 290 15.41 8.95 4.03
C HIS A 290 15.81 8.82 2.56
N PHE A 291 16.11 7.61 2.08
CA PHE A 291 16.41 7.41 0.67
C PHE A 291 15.21 7.66 -0.26
N MET A 292 13.98 7.68 0.29
CA MET A 292 12.74 7.97 -0.45
C MET A 292 12.43 9.47 -0.48
N ASP A 293 13.13 10.30 0.31
CA ASP A 293 12.87 11.73 0.39
C ASP A 293 13.05 12.42 -0.97
N GLY A 294 11.99 13.06 -1.45
CA GLY A 294 11.98 13.76 -2.74
C GLY A 294 11.72 12.89 -3.96
N ASP A 295 11.50 11.58 -3.81
CA ASP A 295 11.25 10.63 -4.90
C ASP A 295 9.78 10.28 -5.09
N GLY A 296 8.88 11.15 -4.65
CA GLY A 296 7.45 11.01 -4.94
C GLY A 296 6.67 10.16 -3.95
N TYR A 297 7.21 9.88 -2.78
CA TYR A 297 6.56 9.16 -1.69
C TYR A 297 6.02 10.10 -0.61
N ALA A 298 5.04 9.63 0.15
CA ALA A 298 4.62 10.29 1.38
C ALA A 298 5.80 10.39 2.38
N SER A 299 5.77 11.36 3.29
CA SER A 299 6.82 11.55 4.30
C SER A 299 6.50 10.90 5.64
N LYS A 300 5.23 10.88 6.03
CA LYS A 300 4.75 10.20 7.25
C LYS A 300 3.23 10.06 7.29
N LEU A 301 2.76 9.23 8.22
CA LEU A 301 1.36 9.15 8.62
C LEU A 301 1.08 10.12 9.78
N ILE A 302 -0.09 10.74 9.76
CA ILE A 302 -0.57 11.63 10.83
C ILE A 302 -2.02 11.31 11.19
N VAL A 303 -2.49 11.83 12.32
CA VAL A 303 -3.92 11.84 12.66
C VAL A 303 -4.42 13.26 12.50
N ASP A 304 -5.34 13.48 11.56
CA ASP A 304 -5.93 14.77 11.27
C ASP A 304 -6.91 15.25 12.36
N GLU A 305 -7.51 16.42 12.16
CA GLU A 305 -8.45 17.05 13.11
C GLU A 305 -9.73 16.22 13.29
N ASP A 306 -10.14 15.45 12.28
CA ASP A 306 -11.30 14.56 12.33
C ASP A 306 -10.98 13.19 12.98
N GLY A 307 -9.72 12.97 13.37
CA GLY A 307 -9.22 11.73 13.95
C GLY A 307 -9.00 10.62 12.93
N LYS A 308 -8.90 10.96 11.63
CA LYS A 308 -8.56 10.04 10.55
C LYS A 308 -7.07 9.98 10.34
N VAL A 309 -6.58 8.81 9.94
CA VAL A 309 -5.17 8.66 9.56
C VAL A 309 -4.99 9.15 8.12
N ARG A 310 -4.01 10.02 7.91
CA ARG A 310 -3.65 10.64 6.63
C ARG A 310 -2.15 10.60 6.43
N ASN A 311 -1.69 10.98 5.23
CA ASN A 311 -0.28 11.18 4.95
C ASN A 311 0.07 12.66 4.82
N GLU A 312 1.27 13.02 5.27
CA GLU A 312 1.96 14.22 4.83
C GLU A 312 2.77 13.91 3.57
N TYR A 313 2.88 14.91 2.70
CA TYR A 313 3.72 14.89 1.51
C TYR A 313 4.40 16.25 1.36
N ILE A 314 5.71 16.22 1.09
CA ILE A 314 6.52 17.43 0.91
C ILE A 314 6.50 17.81 -0.58
N GLU A 315 5.88 18.94 -0.88
CA GLU A 315 5.76 19.47 -2.24
C GLU A 315 7.10 20.08 -2.74
N ASP A 316 7.19 20.41 -4.03
CA ASP A 316 8.42 20.94 -4.64
C ASP A 316 8.87 22.28 -4.08
N ASP A 317 7.96 23.06 -3.55
CA ASP A 317 8.23 24.36 -2.92
C ASP A 317 8.57 24.24 -1.43
N GLY A 318 8.57 23.01 -0.88
CA GLY A 318 8.81 22.72 0.52
C GLY A 318 7.57 22.82 1.40
N SER A 319 6.42 23.18 0.86
CA SER A 319 5.16 23.13 1.62
C SER A 319 4.73 21.67 1.88
N VAL A 320 3.94 21.47 2.93
CA VAL A 320 3.42 20.16 3.30
C VAL A 320 1.95 20.07 2.95
N SER A 321 1.59 19.12 2.10
CA SER A 321 0.20 18.76 1.84
C SER A 321 -0.23 17.54 2.65
N VAL A 322 -1.52 17.46 2.97
CA VAL A 322 -2.11 16.34 3.71
C VAL A 322 -3.19 15.67 2.86
N GLY A 323 -3.10 14.35 2.74
CA GLY A 323 -4.03 13.59 1.90
C GLY A 323 -3.92 12.08 2.03
N ASP A 324 -4.52 11.38 1.07
CA ASP A 324 -4.48 9.92 0.95
C ASP A 324 -3.36 9.55 -0.02
N TYR A 325 -2.13 9.47 0.48
CA TYR A 325 -0.93 9.31 -0.36
C TYR A 325 -0.23 7.96 -0.17
N ASP A 326 -0.83 7.03 0.61
CA ASP A 326 -0.34 5.68 0.78
C ASP A 326 -1.49 4.73 1.16
N MET A 327 -1.22 3.43 1.26
CA MET A 327 -2.20 2.36 1.43
C MET A 327 -3.16 2.58 2.61
N VAL A 328 -2.66 3.04 3.76
CA VAL A 328 -3.48 3.16 4.98
C VAL A 328 -4.70 4.08 4.78
N PRO A 329 -4.57 5.36 4.42
CA PRO A 329 -5.73 6.21 4.22
C PRO A 329 -6.55 5.83 2.98
N LEU A 330 -5.92 5.28 1.93
CA LEU A 330 -6.64 4.83 0.73
C LEU A 330 -7.58 3.68 1.05
N ILE A 331 -7.14 2.65 1.78
CA ILE A 331 -7.98 1.53 2.22
C ILE A 331 -9.03 2.00 3.23
N ASP A 332 -8.69 2.92 4.14
CA ASP A 332 -9.65 3.45 5.10
C ASP A 332 -10.82 4.12 4.39
N ARG A 333 -10.53 4.96 3.37
CA ARG A 333 -11.55 5.59 2.53
C ARG A 333 -12.34 4.54 1.74
N PHE A 334 -11.66 3.61 1.08
CA PHE A 334 -12.33 2.58 0.28
C PHE A 334 -13.31 1.74 1.11
N VAL A 335 -12.95 1.36 2.34
CA VAL A 335 -13.84 0.63 3.26
C VAL A 335 -14.95 1.53 3.85
N GLU A 336 -14.75 2.84 3.96
CA GLU A 336 -15.86 3.75 4.30
C GLU A 336 -16.93 3.78 3.20
N GLU A 337 -16.52 3.77 1.93
CA GLU A 337 -17.37 3.76 0.74
C GLU A 337 -17.96 2.37 0.47
N HIS A 338 -17.17 1.31 0.69
CA HIS A 338 -17.48 -0.10 0.47
C HIS A 338 -17.30 -0.94 1.74
N PRO A 339 -18.23 -0.85 2.72
CA PRO A 339 -18.07 -1.57 4.00
C PRO A 339 -17.97 -3.09 3.84
N ASP A 340 -18.55 -3.64 2.78
CA ASP A 340 -18.53 -5.07 2.43
C ASP A 340 -17.20 -5.55 1.83
N PHE A 341 -16.22 -4.65 1.65
CA PHE A 341 -14.85 -5.04 1.34
C PHE A 341 -14.05 -5.50 2.57
N SER A 342 -14.60 -5.36 3.78
CA SER A 342 -13.92 -5.62 5.05
C SER A 342 -14.75 -6.54 5.94
N TYR A 343 -14.24 -7.72 6.25
CA TYR A 343 -14.83 -8.67 7.19
C TYR A 343 -14.65 -8.18 8.62
N ARG A 344 -15.76 -7.93 9.31
CA ARG A 344 -15.79 -7.47 10.72
C ARG A 344 -15.00 -6.19 11.00
N GLY A 345 -14.68 -5.42 9.97
CA GLY A 345 -13.87 -4.21 10.07
C GLY A 345 -12.35 -4.45 10.01
N ALA A 346 -11.92 -5.65 9.63
CA ALA A 346 -10.52 -5.97 9.41
C ALA A 346 -9.88 -5.03 8.38
N LYS A 347 -8.62 -4.71 8.63
CA LYS A 347 -7.73 -3.96 7.73
C LYS A 347 -6.49 -4.79 7.45
N GLY A 348 -5.48 -4.18 6.82
CA GLY A 348 -4.21 -4.83 6.56
C GLY A 348 -3.28 -4.93 7.76
N ILE A 349 -2.12 -5.52 7.52
CA ILE A 349 -1.00 -5.64 8.45
C ILE A 349 0.10 -4.70 7.96
N ILE A 350 0.63 -3.86 8.85
CA ILE A 350 1.75 -2.96 8.56
C ILE A 350 3.01 -3.57 9.14
N ALA A 351 3.94 -3.98 8.30
CA ALA A 351 5.21 -4.55 8.68
C ALA A 351 6.25 -3.42 8.84
N LEU A 352 6.81 -3.32 10.04
CA LEU A 352 7.69 -2.22 10.43
C LEU A 352 9.10 -2.72 10.67
N THR A 353 10.06 -2.01 10.09
CA THR A 353 11.44 -1.97 10.57
C THR A 353 11.59 -0.92 11.67
N GLY A 354 12.73 -0.88 12.35
CA GLY A 354 12.94 0.05 13.46
C GLY A 354 14.08 1.04 13.26
N TYR A 355 15.08 0.66 12.47
CA TYR A 355 16.36 1.39 12.38
C TYR A 355 16.26 2.83 11.88
N ASN A 356 15.20 3.17 11.17
CA ASN A 356 14.93 4.55 10.70
C ASN A 356 13.71 5.18 11.39
N GLY A 357 13.20 4.52 12.43
CA GLY A 357 11.92 4.85 13.06
C GLY A 357 10.73 4.23 12.32
N ILE A 358 9.51 4.57 12.71
CA ILE A 358 8.28 3.96 12.20
C ILE A 358 7.28 5.01 11.71
N LEU A 359 6.47 4.66 10.71
CA LEU A 359 5.34 5.47 10.21
C LEU A 359 5.76 6.90 9.76
N GLY A 360 7.06 7.09 9.45
CA GLY A 360 7.64 8.38 9.08
C GLY A 360 8.17 9.21 10.23
N TYR A 361 7.99 8.76 11.47
CA TYR A 361 8.56 9.37 12.66
C TYR A 361 9.97 8.82 12.92
N ARG A 362 10.92 9.68 13.21
CA ARG A 362 12.31 9.33 13.48
C ARG A 362 12.48 8.86 14.93
N SER A 363 11.79 7.75 15.26
CA SER A 363 11.56 7.28 16.62
C SER A 363 12.64 6.35 17.18
N ASP A 364 13.67 6.01 16.39
CA ASP A 364 14.79 5.19 16.85
C ASP A 364 15.73 5.95 17.78
N ILE A 365 16.25 5.26 18.79
CA ILE A 365 17.11 5.86 19.82
C ILE A 365 18.41 6.45 19.23
N SER A 366 18.88 5.97 18.09
CA SER A 366 20.10 6.46 17.45
C SER A 366 20.02 7.92 17.01
N TYR A 367 18.83 8.45 16.75
CA TYR A 367 18.65 9.88 16.45
C TYR A 367 18.98 10.79 17.64
N GLU A 368 18.75 10.32 18.87
CA GLU A 368 19.08 11.06 20.10
C GLU A 368 20.51 10.81 20.55
N THR A 369 20.94 9.54 20.60
CA THR A 369 22.25 9.15 21.13
C THR A 369 23.41 9.48 20.18
N ARG A 370 23.13 9.59 18.88
CA ARG A 370 24.10 9.90 17.81
C ARG A 370 25.39 9.11 17.94
N PRO A 371 25.34 7.77 17.90
CA PRO A 371 26.52 6.94 18.08
C PRO A 371 27.57 7.23 16.99
N ASP A 372 28.84 6.92 17.28
CA ASP A 372 29.89 6.97 16.28
C ASP A 372 29.54 6.05 15.10
N GLY A 373 29.61 6.57 13.87
CA GLY A 373 29.21 5.84 12.67
C GLY A 373 27.71 5.94 12.34
N LEU A 374 26.95 6.84 13.00
CA LEU A 374 25.56 7.09 12.64
C LEU A 374 25.42 7.33 11.13
N ASP A 375 24.42 6.69 10.53
CA ASP A 375 24.06 6.84 9.12
C ASP A 375 24.02 8.32 8.72
N ALA A 376 24.70 8.65 7.65
CA ALA A 376 24.84 10.04 7.26
C ALA A 376 23.53 10.69 6.78
N ASP A 377 22.57 9.91 6.29
CA ASP A 377 21.24 10.42 5.98
C ASP A 377 20.53 10.88 7.27
N LYS A 378 20.74 10.16 8.39
CA LYS A 378 20.26 10.58 9.70
C LYS A 378 20.97 11.84 10.19
N VAL A 379 22.29 11.92 10.03
CA VAL A 379 23.06 13.12 10.41
C VAL A 379 22.57 14.33 9.62
N GLU A 380 22.46 14.23 8.30
CA GLU A 380 21.97 15.31 7.44
C GLU A 380 20.56 15.74 7.84
N TRP A 381 19.69 14.76 8.13
CA TRP A 381 18.33 15.07 8.57
C TRP A 381 18.32 15.79 9.92
N LEU A 382 19.13 15.34 10.89
CA LEU A 382 19.25 15.98 12.21
C LEU A 382 19.81 17.40 12.13
N ASP A 383 20.77 17.67 11.23
CA ASP A 383 21.32 18.99 10.99
C ASP A 383 20.27 19.95 10.40
N ALA A 384 19.34 19.42 9.59
CA ALA A 384 18.21 20.17 9.05
C ALA A 384 17.07 20.38 10.08
N HIS A 385 17.06 19.60 11.18
CA HIS A 385 16.00 19.61 12.20
C HIS A 385 16.60 19.86 13.60
N PRO A 386 17.12 21.06 13.90
CA PRO A 386 17.78 21.36 15.18
C PRO A 386 16.85 21.27 16.38
N ASP A 387 15.54 21.39 16.17
CA ASP A 387 14.51 21.27 17.21
C ASP A 387 14.00 19.83 17.38
N PHE A 388 14.69 18.83 16.81
CA PHE A 388 14.33 17.41 16.94
C PHE A 388 14.19 17.00 18.40
N SER A 389 13.13 16.24 18.69
CA SER A 389 12.87 15.61 19.99
C SER A 389 12.39 14.19 19.80
N LEU A 390 13.20 13.21 20.26
CA LEU A 390 12.83 11.80 20.22
C LEU A 390 11.50 11.52 20.94
N GLU A 391 11.24 12.24 22.06
CA GLU A 391 10.00 12.10 22.81
C GLU A 391 8.78 12.49 21.97
N GLU A 392 8.82 13.63 21.25
CA GLU A 392 7.71 14.09 20.40
C GLU A 392 7.54 13.19 19.17
N GLU A 393 8.62 12.69 18.56
CA GLU A 393 8.56 11.72 17.47
C GLU A 393 7.90 10.41 17.93
N ARG A 394 8.32 9.85 19.07
CA ARG A 394 7.72 8.64 19.66
C ARG A 394 6.25 8.86 20.03
N LYS A 395 5.90 10.00 20.57
CA LYS A 395 4.52 10.35 20.90
C LYS A 395 3.65 10.46 19.65
N GLY A 396 4.16 11.08 18.58
CA GLY A 396 3.50 11.15 17.28
C GLY A 396 3.26 9.76 16.68
N ALA A 397 4.30 8.93 16.61
CA ALA A 397 4.22 7.55 16.12
C ALA A 397 3.18 6.72 16.90
N LYS A 398 3.21 6.80 18.24
CA LYS A 398 2.26 6.12 19.11
C LYS A 398 0.81 6.56 18.87
N LYS A 399 0.57 7.88 18.73
CA LYS A 399 -0.76 8.43 18.42
C LYS A 399 -1.32 7.85 17.13
N VAL A 400 -0.50 7.76 16.09
CA VAL A 400 -0.90 7.19 14.78
C VAL A 400 -1.16 5.70 14.92
N ALA A 401 -0.26 4.95 15.56
CA ALA A 401 -0.42 3.51 15.76
C ALA A 401 -1.70 3.18 16.54
N GLU A 402 -2.02 3.94 17.59
CA GLU A 402 -3.27 3.76 18.35
C GLU A 402 -4.52 4.03 17.49
N ALA A 403 -4.50 5.08 16.65
CA ALA A 403 -5.58 5.39 15.72
C ALA A 403 -5.78 4.28 14.69
N MET A 404 -4.69 3.76 14.11
CA MET A 404 -4.71 2.66 13.16
C MET A 404 -5.28 1.38 13.79
N LYS A 405 -4.79 0.97 14.96
CA LYS A 405 -5.31 -0.22 15.68
C LYS A 405 -6.79 -0.10 15.99
N LYS A 406 -7.24 1.07 16.43
CA LYS A 406 -8.67 1.35 16.68
C LYS A 406 -9.53 1.20 15.42
N ASN A 407 -8.95 1.44 14.25
CA ASN A 407 -9.60 1.31 12.96
C ASN A 407 -9.44 -0.07 12.30
N GLY A 408 -8.83 -1.04 12.99
CA GLY A 408 -8.73 -2.44 12.54
C GLY A 408 -7.42 -2.82 11.87
N TRP A 409 -6.42 -1.93 11.82
CA TRP A 409 -5.08 -2.22 11.34
C TRP A 409 -4.29 -3.05 12.35
N LEU A 410 -3.43 -3.93 11.85
CA LEU A 410 -2.48 -4.71 12.62
C LEU A 410 -1.05 -4.26 12.31
N PHE A 411 -0.14 -4.57 13.22
CA PHE A 411 1.28 -4.37 13.02
C PHE A 411 2.03 -5.69 13.05
N ALA A 412 3.14 -5.76 12.33
CA ALA A 412 4.07 -6.87 12.34
C ALA A 412 5.51 -6.38 12.50
N SER A 413 6.36 -7.23 13.06
CA SER A 413 7.80 -7.03 12.94
C SER A 413 8.27 -7.38 11.53
N HIS A 414 9.04 -6.47 10.91
CA HIS A 414 9.77 -6.73 9.67
C HIS A 414 11.27 -6.89 9.95
N THR A 415 11.60 -7.32 11.17
CA THR A 415 12.89 -7.19 11.87
C THR A 415 13.28 -5.73 12.11
N TRP A 416 14.04 -5.41 13.17
CA TRP A 416 14.43 -4.02 13.43
C TRP A 416 15.31 -3.47 12.31
N GLY A 417 16.30 -4.27 11.86
CA GLY A 417 17.30 -3.90 10.87
C GLY A 417 17.07 -4.46 9.47
N HIS A 418 15.82 -4.89 9.12
CA HIS A 418 15.50 -5.48 7.83
C HIS A 418 16.39 -6.67 7.47
N LEU A 419 16.47 -7.69 8.36
CA LEU A 419 17.38 -8.82 8.22
C LEU A 419 16.88 -9.93 7.30
N ASN A 420 17.77 -10.52 6.51
CA ASN A 420 17.55 -11.81 5.88
C ASN A 420 17.74 -12.94 6.91
N VAL A 421 16.67 -13.38 7.55
CA VAL A 421 16.71 -14.37 8.64
C VAL A 421 17.26 -15.74 8.21
N SER A 422 17.26 -16.04 6.90
CA SER A 422 17.85 -17.30 6.39
C SER A 422 19.38 -17.29 6.43
N GLU A 423 19.99 -16.13 6.27
CA GLU A 423 21.43 -15.95 6.08
C GLU A 423 22.18 -15.57 7.37
N VAL A 424 21.53 -14.79 8.26
CA VAL A 424 22.17 -14.31 9.48
C VAL A 424 22.20 -15.36 10.59
N SER A 425 23.11 -15.19 11.56
CA SER A 425 23.22 -16.07 12.72
C SER A 425 22.07 -15.87 13.72
N LEU A 426 21.91 -16.80 14.67
CA LEU A 426 20.93 -16.68 15.74
C LEU A 426 21.19 -15.45 16.61
N GLU A 427 22.46 -15.18 16.96
CA GLU A 427 22.85 -14.04 17.78
C GLU A 427 22.45 -12.71 17.12
N ARG A 428 22.57 -12.61 15.78
CA ARG A 428 22.13 -11.44 15.04
C ARG A 428 20.61 -11.26 15.09
N ILE A 429 19.84 -12.36 14.98
CA ILE A 429 18.38 -12.34 15.14
C ILE A 429 18.00 -11.92 16.57
N GLN A 430 18.75 -12.39 17.57
CA GLN A 430 18.51 -12.05 18.98
C GLN A 430 18.70 -10.57 19.24
N ALA A 431 19.84 -10.00 18.80
CA ALA A 431 20.12 -8.58 18.97
C ALA A 431 19.10 -7.69 18.23
N ASP A 432 18.74 -8.06 17.01
CA ASP A 432 17.74 -7.35 16.21
C ASP A 432 16.35 -7.39 16.85
N THR A 433 15.91 -8.57 17.26
CA THR A 433 14.60 -8.74 17.92
C THR A 433 14.53 -7.96 19.21
N GLN A 434 15.61 -7.92 19.99
CA GLN A 434 15.67 -7.12 21.20
C GLN A 434 15.51 -5.63 20.89
N ARG A 435 16.22 -5.11 19.89
CA ARG A 435 16.06 -3.71 19.42
C ARG A 435 14.63 -3.40 19.00
N PHE A 436 13.97 -4.32 18.26
CA PHE A 436 12.56 -4.16 17.91
C PHE A 436 11.66 -4.08 19.15
N LYS A 437 11.83 -5.00 20.09
CA LYS A 437 11.08 -5.07 21.35
C LYS A 437 11.28 -3.82 22.22
N GLU A 438 12.45 -3.21 22.20
CA GLU A 438 12.76 -2.02 23.00
C GLU A 438 12.32 -0.71 22.33
N ASN A 439 12.44 -0.61 21.00
CA ASN A 439 12.23 0.66 20.30
C ASN A 439 10.90 0.74 19.52
N VAL A 440 10.35 -0.37 19.04
CA VAL A 440 9.14 -0.40 18.22
C VAL A 440 7.92 -0.87 18.99
N ASP A 441 8.00 -2.02 19.67
CA ASP A 441 6.87 -2.59 20.42
C ASP A 441 6.18 -1.61 21.39
N PRO A 442 6.88 -0.75 22.15
CA PRO A 442 6.23 0.21 23.04
C PRO A 442 5.38 1.26 22.32
N LEU A 443 5.69 1.53 21.05
CA LEU A 443 4.97 2.51 20.24
C LEU A 443 3.70 1.91 19.61
N ILE A 444 3.76 0.65 19.21
CA ILE A 444 2.64 -0.07 18.57
C ILE A 444 1.82 -0.90 19.56
N GLY A 445 2.27 -1.05 20.82
CA GLY A 445 1.62 -1.89 21.85
C GLY A 445 1.85 -3.37 21.64
N GLY A 446 3.00 -3.75 21.07
CA GLY A 446 3.45 -5.11 20.81
C GLY A 446 2.78 -5.79 19.64
N THR A 447 3.43 -6.85 19.14
CA THR A 447 2.91 -7.72 18.09
C THR A 447 3.39 -9.15 18.27
N ASP A 448 2.59 -10.12 17.82
CA ASP A 448 2.93 -11.54 17.72
C ASP A 448 3.03 -12.00 16.23
N ILE A 449 3.04 -11.04 15.30
CA ILE A 449 3.21 -11.28 13.86
C ILE A 449 4.63 -10.89 13.45
N ILE A 450 5.32 -11.76 12.74
CA ILE A 450 6.57 -11.45 12.05
C ILE A 450 6.40 -11.67 10.54
N ILE A 451 6.76 -10.67 9.76
CA ILE A 451 6.82 -10.69 8.31
C ILE A 451 8.30 -10.61 7.94
N PHE A 452 8.84 -11.66 7.36
CA PHE A 452 10.26 -11.74 7.06
C PHE A 452 10.66 -10.83 5.89
N ALA A 453 11.73 -10.08 6.09
CA ALA A 453 12.32 -9.22 5.07
C ALA A 453 12.92 -10.06 3.91
N PHE A 454 13.04 -9.45 2.73
CA PHE A 454 13.54 -10.08 1.50
C PHE A 454 12.74 -11.30 1.02
N GLY A 455 11.56 -11.53 1.59
CA GLY A 455 10.81 -12.77 1.33
C GLY A 455 11.48 -14.02 1.90
N ALA A 456 12.51 -13.85 2.74
CA ALA A 456 13.21 -14.94 3.41
C ALA A 456 12.29 -15.73 4.33
N ASP A 457 12.74 -16.90 4.75
CA ASP A 457 12.03 -17.76 5.68
C ASP A 457 13.02 -18.60 6.50
N LEU A 458 12.55 -19.24 7.55
CA LEU A 458 13.36 -20.14 8.38
C LEU A 458 13.58 -21.49 7.71
N THR A 459 12.61 -21.93 6.89
CA THR A 459 12.71 -23.15 6.05
C THR A 459 11.97 -22.89 4.73
N GLN A 460 12.05 -23.82 3.77
CA GLN A 460 11.28 -23.70 2.52
C GLN A 460 9.81 -24.08 2.74
N ILE A 461 9.48 -25.37 2.76
CA ILE A 461 8.11 -25.86 2.91
C ILE A 461 7.92 -26.75 4.14
N GLU A 462 9.00 -27.13 4.80
CA GLU A 462 9.01 -27.99 5.97
C GLU A 462 8.40 -27.27 7.19
N ASP A 463 8.01 -28.04 8.17
CA ASP A 463 7.58 -27.52 9.45
C ASP A 463 8.73 -26.79 10.15
N TYR A 464 8.42 -25.68 10.82
CA TYR A 464 9.43 -24.95 11.56
C TYR A 464 10.02 -25.75 12.71
N SER A 465 11.34 -25.70 12.81
CA SER A 465 12.12 -26.32 13.90
C SER A 465 13.50 -25.65 13.98
N GLY A 466 14.20 -25.89 15.09
CA GLY A 466 15.55 -25.41 15.31
C GLY A 466 15.61 -24.07 16.04
N GLU A 467 16.83 -23.67 16.38
CA GLU A 467 17.11 -22.60 17.35
C GLU A 467 16.54 -21.22 16.97
N LYS A 468 16.54 -20.85 15.69
CA LYS A 468 15.96 -19.57 15.24
C LYS A 468 14.45 -19.53 15.47
N PHE A 469 13.75 -20.61 15.13
CA PHE A 469 12.31 -20.72 15.35
C PHE A 469 11.99 -20.74 16.87
N ASP A 470 12.70 -21.58 17.63
CA ASP A 470 12.49 -21.70 19.07
C ASP A 470 12.68 -20.37 19.78
N TYR A 471 13.70 -19.60 19.38
CA TYR A 471 13.93 -18.26 19.88
C TYR A 471 12.78 -17.31 19.54
N LEU A 472 12.42 -17.16 18.26
CA LEU A 472 11.34 -16.26 17.83
C LEU A 472 10.01 -16.62 18.50
N LYS A 473 9.73 -17.92 18.63
CA LYS A 473 8.56 -18.40 19.36
C LYS A 473 8.59 -18.01 20.82
N ALA A 474 9.73 -18.12 21.48
CA ALA A 474 9.93 -17.69 22.86
C ALA A 474 9.78 -16.16 23.05
N GLN A 475 10.02 -15.36 21.99
CA GLN A 475 9.76 -13.92 21.96
C GLN A 475 8.28 -13.56 21.76
N GLY A 476 7.40 -14.55 21.60
CA GLY A 476 5.96 -14.38 21.52
C GLY A 476 5.41 -14.30 20.10
N TYR A 477 6.22 -14.55 19.06
CA TYR A 477 5.71 -14.60 17.69
C TYR A 477 4.91 -15.89 17.46
N ASN A 478 3.69 -15.75 16.96
CA ASN A 478 2.77 -16.85 16.66
C ASN A 478 2.46 -16.94 15.17
N TYR A 479 2.51 -15.81 14.45
CA TYR A 479 2.18 -15.70 13.04
C TYR A 479 3.42 -15.31 12.26
N TYR A 480 3.75 -16.12 11.23
CA TYR A 480 4.95 -15.98 10.42
C TYR A 480 4.56 -15.84 8.96
N CYS A 481 5.06 -14.80 8.29
CA CYS A 481 4.77 -14.57 6.89
C CYS A 481 6.06 -14.38 6.10
N ASN A 482 6.18 -15.14 5.02
CA ASN A 482 7.27 -15.04 4.03
C ASN A 482 6.72 -14.58 2.67
N VAL A 483 7.54 -14.55 1.64
CA VAL A 483 7.08 -14.42 0.25
C VAL A 483 7.08 -15.81 -0.38
N ASP A 484 5.89 -16.23 -0.80
CA ASP A 484 5.68 -17.43 -1.60
C ASP A 484 4.71 -17.06 -2.72
N SER A 485 5.17 -17.15 -3.96
CA SER A 485 4.40 -16.70 -5.12
C SER A 485 3.24 -17.63 -5.50
N SER A 486 3.02 -18.72 -4.79
CA SER A 486 1.86 -19.59 -4.99
C SER A 486 0.56 -18.87 -4.60
N LYS A 487 -0.53 -19.25 -5.22
CA LYS A 487 -1.84 -18.63 -4.96
C LYS A 487 -2.25 -18.79 -3.50
N TYR A 488 -1.98 -19.94 -2.92
CA TYR A 488 -2.29 -20.27 -1.54
C TYR A 488 -1.11 -20.99 -0.89
N PHE A 489 -0.68 -20.49 0.23
CA PHE A 489 0.28 -21.17 1.09
C PHE A 489 -0.08 -20.88 2.55
N VAL A 490 -0.64 -21.85 3.25
CA VAL A 490 -1.04 -21.76 4.66
C VAL A 490 -0.60 -23.03 5.39
N GLN A 491 0.08 -22.85 6.52
CA GLN A 491 0.40 -23.92 7.45
C GLN A 491 -0.12 -23.56 8.84
N LEU A 492 -1.11 -24.27 9.33
CA LEU A 492 -1.54 -24.25 10.72
C LEU A 492 -0.92 -25.44 11.45
N ARG A 493 -0.19 -25.17 12.54
CA ARG A 493 0.39 -26.16 13.44
C ARG A 493 -0.04 -25.88 14.87
N ASP A 494 0.24 -26.78 15.78
CA ASP A 494 -0.19 -26.66 17.17
C ASP A 494 0.30 -25.37 17.84
N ASN A 495 1.47 -24.84 17.43
CA ASN A 495 2.13 -23.72 18.10
C ASN A 495 2.44 -22.54 17.19
N TYR A 496 2.14 -22.60 15.88
CA TYR A 496 2.31 -21.47 14.97
C TYR A 496 1.33 -21.50 13.81
N PHE A 497 1.13 -20.31 13.21
CA PHE A 497 0.48 -20.11 11.94
C PHE A 497 1.49 -19.49 10.96
N ARG A 498 1.62 -20.07 9.76
CA ARG A 498 2.51 -19.56 8.70
C ARG A 498 1.73 -19.34 7.42
N MET A 499 2.00 -18.22 6.74
CA MET A 499 1.31 -17.84 5.52
C MET A 499 2.27 -17.21 4.51
N GLY A 500 2.32 -17.77 3.30
CA GLY A 500 3.05 -17.18 2.17
C GLY A 500 2.28 -16.02 1.56
N ARG A 501 3.01 -15.01 1.06
CA ARG A 501 2.47 -13.79 0.50
C ARG A 501 2.84 -13.63 -0.98
N ARG A 502 1.94 -13.01 -1.73
CA ARG A 502 2.11 -12.66 -3.15
C ARG A 502 2.35 -11.16 -3.28
N ASN A 503 3.46 -10.76 -3.89
CA ASN A 503 3.78 -9.37 -4.14
C ASN A 503 2.94 -8.81 -5.30
N LEU A 504 2.43 -7.59 -5.09
CA LEU A 504 1.72 -6.80 -6.09
C LEU A 504 2.59 -5.58 -6.42
N ASP A 505 3.52 -5.74 -7.36
CA ASP A 505 4.54 -4.75 -7.71
C ASP A 505 4.79 -4.73 -9.23
N GLY A 506 5.61 -3.78 -9.68
CA GLY A 506 5.91 -3.61 -11.09
C GLY A 506 6.55 -4.84 -11.72
N TYR A 507 7.46 -5.51 -11.00
CA TYR A 507 8.12 -6.72 -11.49
C TYR A 507 7.12 -7.86 -11.71
N ARG A 508 6.26 -8.12 -10.73
CA ARG A 508 5.28 -9.20 -10.80
C ARG A 508 4.24 -8.93 -11.87
N MET A 509 3.73 -7.70 -11.95
CA MET A 509 2.76 -7.32 -12.98
C MET A 509 3.32 -7.44 -14.39
N TYR A 510 4.61 -7.17 -14.59
CA TYR A 510 5.23 -7.20 -15.92
C TYR A 510 5.69 -8.60 -16.33
N TYR A 511 6.37 -9.35 -15.44
CA TYR A 511 7.01 -10.63 -15.79
C TYR A 511 6.14 -11.86 -15.52
N ASN A 512 5.19 -11.77 -14.60
CA ASN A 512 4.37 -12.90 -14.18
C ASN A 512 2.87 -12.53 -14.04
N PRO A 513 2.27 -11.87 -15.06
CA PRO A 513 0.87 -11.45 -14.98
C PRO A 513 -0.10 -12.61 -14.76
N GLU A 514 0.22 -13.79 -15.27
CA GLU A 514 -0.57 -15.03 -15.11
C GLU A 514 -0.75 -15.45 -13.65
N MET A 515 0.17 -15.05 -12.77
CA MET A 515 0.08 -15.33 -11.34
C MET A 515 -0.89 -14.39 -10.62
N LEU A 516 -1.43 -13.37 -11.31
CA LEU A 516 -2.28 -12.33 -10.73
C LEU A 516 -3.70 -12.31 -11.33
N GLU A 517 -3.99 -13.15 -12.36
CA GLU A 517 -5.25 -13.14 -13.12
C GLU A 517 -6.49 -13.36 -12.25
N ASP A 518 -6.36 -14.10 -11.15
CA ASP A 518 -7.44 -14.27 -10.18
C ASP A 518 -7.77 -12.95 -9.44
N LEU A 519 -6.82 -12.06 -9.26
CA LEU A 519 -6.96 -10.78 -8.57
C LEU A 519 -7.36 -9.65 -9.55
N PHE A 520 -6.63 -9.51 -10.64
CA PHE A 520 -6.83 -8.46 -11.65
C PHE A 520 -6.14 -8.82 -12.98
N ASP A 521 -6.45 -8.06 -14.03
CA ASP A 521 -5.71 -8.08 -15.29
C ASP A 521 -4.53 -7.08 -15.21
N ALA A 522 -3.31 -7.60 -15.15
CA ALA A 522 -2.10 -6.78 -15.00
C ALA A 522 -1.94 -5.75 -16.12
N GLY A 523 -2.29 -6.11 -17.38
CA GLY A 523 -2.20 -5.17 -18.50
C GLY A 523 -3.14 -3.97 -18.40
N SER A 524 -4.28 -4.13 -17.72
CA SER A 524 -5.27 -3.06 -17.55
C SER A 524 -4.96 -2.11 -16.38
N VAL A 525 -4.14 -2.55 -15.41
CA VAL A 525 -3.85 -1.76 -14.20
C VAL A 525 -2.53 -1.00 -14.27
N LEU A 526 -1.55 -1.47 -15.07
CA LEU A 526 -0.24 -0.82 -15.19
C LEU A 526 -0.38 0.67 -15.46
N ASP A 527 0.38 1.46 -14.72
CA ASP A 527 0.44 2.91 -14.88
C ASP A 527 1.23 3.27 -16.15
N SER A 528 0.66 4.10 -17.00
CA SER A 528 1.31 4.55 -18.24
C SER A 528 2.59 5.38 -18.03
N SER A 529 2.79 5.90 -16.82
CA SER A 529 4.01 6.62 -16.43
C SER A 529 5.17 5.70 -16.04
N ARG A 530 4.88 4.41 -15.82
CA ARG A 530 5.90 3.40 -15.48
C ARG A 530 6.84 3.18 -16.66
N PRO A 531 8.18 3.29 -16.48
CA PRO A 531 9.14 2.97 -17.53
C PRO A 531 9.07 1.49 -17.92
N LEU A 532 8.99 1.22 -19.22
CA LEU A 532 9.00 -0.13 -19.77
C LEU A 532 10.20 -0.33 -20.71
N PRO A 533 10.82 -1.52 -20.74
CA PRO A 533 10.51 -2.70 -19.91
C PRO A 533 10.85 -2.48 -18.44
N VAL A 534 10.15 -3.15 -17.52
CA VAL A 534 10.58 -3.22 -16.12
C VAL A 534 11.93 -3.94 -16.07
N PRO A 535 12.95 -3.42 -15.36
CA PRO A 535 14.25 -4.08 -15.28
C PRO A 535 14.16 -5.48 -14.65
N PRO A 536 14.93 -6.48 -15.09
CA PRO A 536 14.97 -7.79 -14.45
C PRO A 536 15.60 -7.70 -13.05
N MET A 537 15.13 -8.56 -12.11
CA MET A 537 15.75 -8.64 -10.77
C MET A 537 17.24 -8.99 -10.88
N GLY A 538 18.08 -8.37 -10.03
CA GLY A 538 19.53 -8.54 -10.06
C GLY A 538 20.27 -7.69 -11.11
N SER A 539 19.55 -6.91 -11.92
CA SER A 539 20.21 -5.99 -12.88
C SER A 539 20.78 -4.73 -12.22
N THR A 540 20.36 -4.44 -10.99
CA THR A 540 20.77 -3.24 -10.23
C THR A 540 22.08 -3.40 -9.45
N GLU A 541 22.63 -4.62 -9.38
CA GLU A 541 23.87 -4.91 -8.63
C GLU A 541 25.18 -4.78 -9.46
N ALA A 542 25.09 -4.53 -10.77
CA ALA A 542 26.23 -4.67 -11.67
C ALA A 542 27.03 -3.39 -11.97
N GLU A 543 26.63 -2.21 -11.49
CA GLU A 543 27.36 -0.95 -11.71
C GLU A 543 27.46 -0.11 -10.43
N GLY A 544 28.13 -0.62 -9.41
CA GLY A 544 28.45 0.10 -8.17
C GLY A 544 29.94 0.04 -7.85
#